data_29bdc8f273c360258c215446faa18881
#
_entry.id   29bdc8f273c360258c215446faa18881
#
_cell.length_a   1.000
_cell.length_b   1.000
_cell.length_c   1.000
_cell.angle_alpha   90.00
_cell.angle_beta   90.00
_cell.angle_gamma   90.00
#
_symmetry.space_group_name_H-M   'P 1'
#
loop_
_entity.id
_entity.type
_entity.pdbx_description
1 polymer ?
#
loop_
_entity_poly.entity_id
_entity_poly.type
_entity_poly.pdbx_seq_one_letter_code
_entity_poly.pdbx_strand_id
1 'polypeptide(L)'
;MRKLVVVLAVAAVLLPAAALAGGWATVQLSSTPKGAHAGMPWVVNLTVLQHGVTPLAGVTPEVRIDQGTVRRVFTARPTGRTGVYRARVVFPRAGTWRWTIWDGFSREHTYAPVRIAPSA
;
A
#
# COMPACT_ATOMS: atom_id res chain seq x y z
N MET A 1 25.86 22.77 -33.90
CA MET A 1 24.40 22.62 -34.03
C MET A 1 23.90 21.22 -33.78
N ARG A 2 24.47 20.21 -34.43
CA ARG A 2 24.05 18.82 -34.23
C ARG A 2 24.22 18.33 -32.79
N LYS A 3 25.36 18.69 -32.16
CA LYS A 3 25.63 18.32 -30.77
C LYS A 3 24.60 18.93 -29.81
N LEU A 4 24.20 20.15 -30.07
CA LEU A 4 23.22 20.84 -29.24
C LEU A 4 21.85 20.13 -29.30
N VAL A 5 21.44 19.72 -30.48
CA VAL A 5 20.18 19.01 -30.67
C VAL A 5 20.19 17.69 -29.94
N VAL A 6 21.29 16.93 -29.99
CA VAL A 6 21.43 15.64 -29.29
C VAL A 6 21.34 15.82 -27.78
N VAL A 7 22.01 16.86 -27.26
CA VAL A 7 21.95 17.15 -25.80
C VAL A 7 20.53 17.47 -25.37
N LEU A 8 19.79 18.25 -26.12
CA LEU A 8 18.41 18.58 -25.82
C LEU A 8 17.53 17.31 -25.82
N ALA A 9 17.74 16.43 -26.79
CA ALA A 9 16.97 15.19 -26.86
C ALA A 9 17.22 14.30 -25.63
N VAL A 10 18.46 14.19 -25.18
CA VAL A 10 18.80 13.43 -24.00
C VAL A 10 18.15 14.00 -22.75
N ALA A 11 18.20 15.31 -22.58
CA ALA A 11 17.58 15.97 -21.43
C ALA A 11 16.06 15.77 -21.42
N ALA A 12 15.42 15.89 -22.56
CA ALA A 12 13.98 15.68 -22.68
C ALA A 12 13.55 14.25 -22.35
N VAL A 13 14.39 13.27 -22.69
CA VAL A 13 14.09 11.86 -22.40
C VAL A 13 14.25 11.56 -20.91
N LEU A 14 15.29 12.09 -20.27
CA LEU A 14 15.55 11.78 -18.85
C LEU A 14 14.44 12.26 -17.93
N LEU A 15 13.91 13.46 -18.11
CA LEU A 15 12.88 14.01 -17.23
C LEU A 15 11.56 13.23 -17.29
N PRO A 16 10.96 13.01 -18.47
CA PRO A 16 9.73 12.23 -18.57
C PRO A 16 9.90 10.79 -18.10
N ALA A 17 11.03 10.18 -18.42
CA ALA A 17 11.29 8.79 -18.02
C ALA A 17 11.35 8.65 -16.51
N ALA A 18 12.00 9.56 -15.81
CA ALA A 18 12.08 9.52 -14.35
C ALA A 18 10.69 9.67 -13.71
N ALA A 19 9.86 10.58 -14.23
CA ALA A 19 8.52 10.77 -13.70
C ALA A 19 7.62 9.57 -13.93
N LEU A 20 7.74 8.91 -15.09
CA LEU A 20 6.93 7.73 -15.42
C LEU A 20 7.44 6.48 -14.72
N ALA A 21 8.77 6.35 -14.57
CA ALA A 21 9.37 5.16 -13.97
C ALA A 21 8.97 4.97 -12.50
N GLY A 22 8.61 6.05 -11.78
CA GLY A 22 8.17 5.98 -10.41
C GLY A 22 6.70 5.66 -10.24
N GLY A 23 5.99 5.32 -11.32
CA GLY A 23 4.55 5.42 -11.38
C GLY A 23 3.75 4.35 -10.67
N TRP A 24 4.31 3.20 -10.25
CA TRP A 24 3.51 2.16 -9.66
C TRP A 24 4.29 1.25 -8.71
N ALA A 25 3.54 0.64 -7.81
CA ALA A 25 4.07 -0.31 -6.84
C ALA A 25 3.11 -1.47 -6.66
N THR A 26 3.63 -2.60 -6.19
CA THR A 26 2.83 -3.72 -5.72
C THR A 26 2.90 -3.79 -4.20
N VAL A 27 1.90 -4.42 -3.60
CA VAL A 27 1.87 -4.69 -2.16
C VAL A 27 1.70 -6.18 -1.95
N GLN A 28 2.62 -6.77 -1.20
CA GLN A 28 2.51 -8.15 -0.74
C GLN A 28 2.11 -8.14 0.72
N LEU A 29 1.25 -9.06 1.12
CA LEU A 29 0.72 -9.14 2.48
C LEU A 29 1.21 -10.41 3.14
N SER A 30 1.60 -10.32 4.42
CA SER A 30 1.94 -11.51 5.21
C SER A 30 0.71 -12.35 5.54
N SER A 31 -0.48 -11.75 5.59
CA SER A 31 -1.75 -12.43 5.80
C SER A 31 -2.89 -11.55 5.29
N THR A 32 -4.09 -12.12 5.22
CA THR A 32 -5.32 -11.37 4.95
C THR A 32 -6.14 -11.31 6.23
N PRO A 33 -7.14 -10.41 6.30
CA PRO A 33 -7.96 -10.33 7.53
C PRO A 33 -8.97 -11.46 7.67
N LYS A 34 -8.95 -12.45 6.80
CA LYS A 34 -9.85 -13.59 6.89
C LYS A 34 -9.69 -14.29 8.25
N GLY A 35 -10.80 -14.50 8.94
CA GLY A 35 -10.80 -15.11 10.27
C GLY A 35 -10.57 -14.13 11.42
N ALA A 36 -10.45 -12.85 11.13
CA ALA A 36 -10.31 -11.84 12.18
C ALA A 36 -11.62 -11.67 12.96
N HIS A 37 -11.48 -11.23 14.21
CA HIS A 37 -12.60 -10.96 15.11
C HIS A 37 -12.70 -9.49 15.42
N ALA A 38 -13.91 -8.99 15.60
CA ALA A 38 -14.15 -7.61 16.01
C ALA A 38 -13.42 -7.32 17.32
N GLY A 39 -12.77 -6.16 17.39
CA GLY A 39 -12.03 -5.71 18.56
C GLY A 39 -10.65 -6.34 18.75
N MET A 40 -10.32 -7.38 17.98
CA MET A 40 -9.02 -8.04 18.06
C MET A 40 -8.11 -7.54 16.94
N PRO A 41 -6.83 -7.24 17.22
CA PRO A 41 -5.95 -6.73 16.18
C PRO A 41 -5.59 -7.79 15.15
N TRP A 42 -5.66 -7.40 13.90
CA TRP A 42 -5.04 -8.11 12.79
C TRP A 42 -3.73 -7.39 12.49
N VAL A 43 -2.61 -8.07 12.71
CA VAL A 43 -1.29 -7.51 12.46
C VAL A 43 -0.77 -8.08 11.15
N VAL A 44 -0.40 -7.19 10.23
CA VAL A 44 0.00 -7.58 8.89
C VAL A 44 1.25 -6.81 8.46
N ASN A 45 2.17 -7.53 7.81
CA ASN A 45 3.31 -6.89 7.17
C ASN A 45 2.97 -6.64 5.70
N LEU A 46 3.25 -5.42 5.27
CA LEU A 46 3.06 -4.96 3.90
C LEU A 46 4.43 -4.81 3.27
N THR A 47 4.69 -5.52 2.19
CA THR A 47 5.92 -5.33 1.43
C THR A 47 5.60 -4.53 0.18
N VAL A 48 6.14 -3.32 0.10
CA VAL A 48 5.88 -2.40 -1.01
C VAL A 48 7.05 -2.45 -1.97
N LEU A 49 6.79 -2.87 -3.20
CA LEU A 49 7.82 -3.04 -4.23
C LEU A 49 7.50 -2.14 -5.42
N GLN A 50 8.44 -1.25 -5.74
CA GLN A 50 8.34 -0.46 -6.96
C GLN A 50 8.46 -1.39 -8.16
N HIS A 51 7.51 -1.29 -9.09
CA HIS A 51 7.43 -2.16 -10.26
C HIS A 51 7.43 -3.66 -9.92
N GLY A 52 7.00 -4.01 -8.71
CA GLY A 52 6.97 -5.39 -8.27
C GLY A 52 8.34 -5.99 -7.93
N VAL A 53 9.40 -5.20 -7.90
CA VAL A 53 10.78 -5.68 -7.78
C VAL A 53 11.54 -4.99 -6.67
N THR A 54 11.57 -3.66 -6.65
CA THR A 54 12.46 -2.90 -5.77
C THR A 54 11.78 -2.47 -4.49
N PRO A 55 12.24 -2.92 -3.32
CA PRO A 55 11.67 -2.49 -2.04
C PRO A 55 11.74 -0.97 -1.90
N LEU A 56 10.62 -0.37 -1.49
CA LEU A 56 10.51 1.08 -1.34
C LEU A 56 10.67 1.48 0.12
N ALA A 57 11.72 2.22 0.41
CA ALA A 57 11.90 2.88 1.71
C ALA A 57 11.17 4.23 1.72
N GLY A 58 10.85 4.73 2.90
CA GLY A 58 10.39 6.11 3.07
C GLY A 58 8.97 6.38 2.62
N VAL A 59 8.16 5.36 2.40
CA VAL A 59 6.73 5.54 2.11
C VAL A 59 5.90 5.30 3.37
N THR A 60 4.64 5.73 3.34
CA THR A 60 3.72 5.58 4.48
C THR A 60 2.45 4.88 4.02
N PRO A 61 2.47 3.54 3.94
CA PRO A 61 1.28 2.79 3.55
C PRO A 61 0.19 2.86 4.61
N GLU A 62 -1.06 2.67 4.18
CA GLU A 62 -2.21 2.69 5.08
C GLU A 62 -3.14 1.54 4.75
N VAL A 63 -3.68 0.90 5.77
CA VAL A 63 -4.82 -0.02 5.60
C VAL A 63 -6.08 0.77 5.88
N ARG A 64 -7.01 0.77 4.95
CA ARG A 64 -8.27 1.50 5.04
C ARG A 64 -9.41 0.50 5.05
N ILE A 65 -10.30 0.62 6.02
CA ILE A 65 -11.46 -0.26 6.14
C ILE A 65 -12.73 0.57 6.22
N ASP A 66 -13.82 0.05 5.66
CA ASP A 66 -15.12 0.72 5.79
C ASP A 66 -16.27 -0.28 5.80
N GLN A 67 -17.29 0.11 6.55
CA GLN A 67 -18.56 -0.60 6.63
C GLN A 67 -19.66 0.46 6.78
N GLY A 68 -20.48 0.63 5.76
CA GLY A 68 -21.47 1.70 5.74
C GLY A 68 -20.81 3.06 5.87
N THR A 69 -21.16 3.80 6.91
CA THR A 69 -20.58 5.12 7.19
C THR A 69 -19.36 5.07 8.09
N VAL A 70 -19.02 3.90 8.60
CA VAL A 70 -17.88 3.74 9.50
C VAL A 70 -16.61 3.53 8.69
N ARG A 71 -15.63 4.39 8.88
CA ARG A 71 -14.33 4.33 8.20
C ARG A 71 -13.22 4.41 9.22
N ARG A 72 -12.16 3.61 8.99
CA ARG A 72 -10.95 3.63 9.82
C ARG A 72 -9.72 3.53 8.94
N VAL A 73 -8.67 4.21 9.34
CA VAL A 73 -7.38 4.19 8.65
C VAL A 73 -6.31 3.79 9.65
N PHE A 74 -5.47 2.85 9.26
CA PHE A 74 -4.38 2.36 10.10
C PHE A 74 -3.07 2.53 9.34
N THR A 75 -2.23 3.40 9.86
CA THR A 75 -0.93 3.68 9.24
C THR A 75 0.03 2.54 9.53
N ALA A 76 0.70 2.06 8.49
CA ALA A 76 1.75 1.06 8.63
C ALA A 76 3.07 1.75 8.97
N ARG A 77 3.86 1.10 9.83
CA ARG A 77 5.13 1.63 10.32
C ARG A 77 6.30 0.81 9.79
N PRO A 78 7.47 1.44 9.56
CA PRO A 78 8.67 0.69 9.15
C PRO A 78 9.02 -0.41 10.15
N THR A 79 9.52 -1.53 9.63
CA THR A 79 9.91 -2.68 10.46
C THR A 79 11.42 -2.79 10.67
N GLY A 80 12.21 -1.98 9.97
CA GLY A 80 13.65 -2.11 9.91
C GLY A 80 14.14 -2.85 8.67
N ARG A 81 13.25 -3.59 7.98
CA ARG A 81 13.55 -4.16 6.66
C ARG A 81 13.04 -3.21 5.59
N THR A 82 13.89 -2.88 4.64
CA THR A 82 13.54 -1.96 3.55
C THR A 82 12.31 -2.47 2.81
N GLY A 83 11.32 -1.59 2.64
CA GLY A 83 10.09 -1.90 1.91
C GLY A 83 9.05 -2.67 2.71
N VAL A 84 9.36 -3.08 3.94
CA VAL A 84 8.43 -3.85 4.78
C VAL A 84 7.90 -2.96 5.90
N TYR A 85 6.57 -2.85 5.97
CA TYR A 85 5.85 -2.02 6.92
C TYR A 85 4.84 -2.88 7.67
N ARG A 86 4.57 -2.54 8.92
CA ARG A 86 3.61 -3.29 9.75
C ARG A 86 2.42 -2.43 10.10
N ALA A 87 1.22 -2.94 9.87
CA ALA A 87 -0.02 -2.32 10.29
C ALA A 87 -0.69 -3.18 11.36
N ARG A 88 -1.32 -2.49 12.32
CA ARG A 88 -2.14 -3.11 13.35
C ARG A 88 -3.56 -2.62 13.15
N VAL A 89 -4.41 -3.50 12.63
CA VAL A 89 -5.76 -3.17 12.18
C VAL A 89 -6.77 -3.75 13.15
N VAL A 90 -7.71 -2.92 13.61
CA VAL A 90 -8.79 -3.37 14.49
C VAL A 90 -10.12 -3.05 13.80
N PHE A 91 -10.90 -4.09 13.51
CA PHE A 91 -12.25 -3.92 13.00
C PHE A 91 -13.18 -3.67 14.19
N PRO A 92 -13.87 -2.52 14.26
CA PRO A 92 -14.63 -2.17 15.47
C PRO A 92 -15.88 -3.01 15.69
N ARG A 93 -16.39 -3.67 14.66
CA ARG A 93 -17.58 -4.53 14.76
C ARG A 93 -17.53 -5.67 13.76
N ALA A 94 -18.34 -6.69 13.99
CA ALA A 94 -18.49 -7.83 13.09
C ALA A 94 -19.22 -7.42 11.79
N GLY A 95 -19.24 -8.34 10.85
CA GLY A 95 -19.95 -8.19 9.59
C GLY A 95 -19.01 -8.09 8.41
N THR A 96 -19.55 -7.68 7.27
CA THR A 96 -18.77 -7.57 6.04
C THR A 96 -18.12 -6.19 5.96
N TRP A 97 -16.82 -6.17 5.75
CA TRP A 97 -16.03 -4.95 5.63
C TRP A 97 -15.38 -4.88 4.27
N ARG A 98 -15.37 -3.70 3.68
CA ARG A 98 -14.49 -3.40 2.54
C ARG A 98 -13.15 -2.97 3.10
N TRP A 99 -12.08 -3.32 2.39
CA TRP A 99 -10.75 -2.92 2.79
C TRP A 99 -9.86 -2.70 1.59
N THR A 100 -8.98 -1.74 1.71
CA THR A 100 -8.03 -1.36 0.68
C THR A 100 -6.71 -1.04 1.35
N ILE A 101 -5.64 -1.01 0.56
CA ILE A 101 -4.34 -0.59 1.02
C ILE A 101 -3.83 0.51 0.12
N TRP A 102 -3.58 1.66 0.72
CA TRP A 102 -2.82 2.73 0.08
C TRP A 102 -1.34 2.37 0.19
N ASP A 103 -0.63 2.27 -0.93
CA ASP A 103 0.75 1.79 -0.91
C ASP A 103 1.76 2.85 -0.45
N GLY A 104 1.32 4.07 -0.23
CA GLY A 104 2.18 5.17 0.18
C GLY A 104 2.95 5.80 -0.97
N PHE A 105 2.75 5.31 -2.19
CA PHE A 105 3.55 5.73 -3.33
C PHE A 105 2.69 6.07 -4.56
N SER A 106 1.87 5.13 -5.03
CA SER A 106 1.21 5.28 -6.32
C SER A 106 -0.31 5.20 -6.29
N ARG A 107 -0.89 4.26 -5.54
CA ARG A 107 -2.33 4.05 -5.61
C ARG A 107 -2.86 3.22 -4.45
N GLU A 108 -4.18 3.16 -4.38
CA GLU A 108 -4.93 2.28 -3.51
C GLU A 108 -5.14 0.93 -4.17
N HIS A 109 -4.87 -0.14 -3.44
CA HIS A 109 -5.09 -1.52 -3.88
C HIS A 109 -6.37 -2.04 -3.24
N THR A 110 -7.28 -2.55 -4.08
CA THR A 110 -8.60 -3.01 -3.64
C THR A 110 -8.61 -4.53 -3.55
N TYR A 111 -9.24 -5.03 -2.49
CA TYR A 111 -9.37 -6.47 -2.23
C TYR A 111 -10.83 -6.86 -2.14
N ALA A 112 -11.12 -8.15 -2.23
CA ALA A 112 -12.46 -8.64 -1.99
C ALA A 112 -12.89 -8.33 -0.55
N PRO A 113 -14.16 -7.97 -0.31
CA PRO A 113 -14.65 -7.73 1.04
C PRO A 113 -14.41 -8.93 1.94
N VAL A 114 -14.25 -8.67 3.23
CA VAL A 114 -13.95 -9.70 4.22
C VAL A 114 -15.06 -9.74 5.27
N ARG A 115 -15.37 -10.93 5.75
CA ARG A 115 -16.30 -11.11 6.86
C ARG A 115 -15.53 -11.19 8.16
N ILE A 116 -15.86 -10.29 9.06
CA ILE A 116 -15.26 -10.21 10.39
C ILE A 116 -16.20 -10.86 11.40
N ALA A 117 -15.66 -11.80 12.17
CA ALA A 117 -16.42 -12.52 13.17
C ALA A 117 -16.74 -11.63 14.37
N PRO A 118 -17.80 -11.94 15.14
CA PRO A 118 -18.07 -11.24 16.39
C PRO A 118 -16.90 -11.33 17.36
N SER A 119 -16.88 -10.44 18.34
CA SER A 119 -15.90 -10.49 19.42
C SER A 119 -15.94 -11.87 20.11
N ALA A 120 -14.76 -12.38 20.44
CA ALA A 120 -14.65 -13.70 21.08
C ALA A 120 -15.17 -13.67 22.51
#